data_c4a06aa323c464804fe7a6e524064de0
#
_entry.id   c4a06aa323c464804fe7a6e524064de0
#
_cell.length_a   1.000
_cell.length_b   1.000
_cell.length_c   1.000
_cell.angle_alpha   90.00
_cell.angle_beta   90.00
_cell.angle_gamma   90.00
#
_symmetry.space_group_name_H-M   'P 1'
#
loop_
_entity.id
_entity.type
_entity.pdbx_description
1 polymer ?
#
loop_
_entity_poly.entity_id
_entity_poly.type
_entity_poly.pdbx_seq_one_letter_code
_entity_poly.pdbx_strand_id
1 'polypeptide(L)'
;QSFLEFFAQRGHTIVPSASLVPGGDSTLLFTNAGMVQFKDVFLGTETRPFSRAVDSQKCLRVSGKHNDLDTVGRDNTHHTFFEMLGNWSFGDYFKKEAIAWSWELLTKTWGLDPSRLYASYFVDDQGSLPSDDEARQHWLAQPGFEPTHLVQGGRKDNFWEMAENGPCGPCSEIHYD
;
A
#
# COMPACT_ATOMS: atom_id res chain seq x y z
N GLN A 1 1.00 16.34 -4.42
CA GLN A 1 1.96 16.74 -5.48
C GLN A 1 3.34 16.12 -5.22
N SER A 2 3.98 16.36 -4.05
CA SER A 2 5.32 15.86 -3.74
C SER A 2 5.47 14.34 -3.83
N PHE A 3 4.43 13.57 -3.46
CA PHE A 3 4.40 12.12 -3.61
C PHE A 3 4.54 11.70 -5.07
N LEU A 4 3.73 12.27 -5.95
CA LEU A 4 3.75 11.95 -7.38
C LEU A 4 5.11 12.30 -8.00
N GLU A 5 5.65 13.47 -7.67
CA GLU A 5 6.95 13.94 -8.16
C GLU A 5 8.10 13.04 -7.66
N PHE A 6 8.06 12.63 -6.39
CA PHE A 6 9.08 11.75 -5.81
C PHE A 6 9.19 10.42 -6.57
N PHE A 7 8.06 9.79 -6.87
CA PHE A 7 8.05 8.54 -7.61
C PHE A 7 8.25 8.73 -9.12
N ALA A 8 7.79 9.84 -9.71
CA ALA A 8 8.08 10.16 -11.12
C ALA A 8 9.59 10.27 -11.37
N GLN A 9 10.35 10.88 -10.44
CA GLN A 9 11.82 10.96 -10.51
C GLN A 9 12.50 9.57 -10.43
N ARG A 10 11.77 8.54 -9.99
CA ARG A 10 12.19 7.13 -9.92
C ARG A 10 11.63 6.28 -11.04
N GLY A 11 11.21 6.92 -12.14
CA GLY A 11 10.74 6.25 -13.35
C GLY A 11 9.30 5.77 -13.31
N HIS A 12 8.49 6.25 -12.36
CA HIS A 12 7.06 5.92 -12.33
C HIS A 12 6.28 6.83 -13.28
N THR A 13 5.37 6.25 -14.04
CA THR A 13 4.40 6.99 -14.84
C THR A 13 3.30 7.52 -13.92
N ILE A 14 3.05 8.84 -13.97
CA ILE A 14 1.91 9.43 -13.24
C ILE A 14 0.63 9.02 -13.97
N VAL A 15 -0.24 8.29 -13.28
CA VAL A 15 -1.52 7.81 -13.81
C VAL A 15 -2.65 8.60 -13.16
N PRO A 16 -3.60 9.14 -13.93
CA PRO A 16 -4.78 9.81 -13.37
C PRO A 16 -5.63 8.87 -12.51
N SER A 17 -6.33 9.46 -11.54
CA SER A 17 -7.36 8.74 -10.78
C SER A 17 -8.41 8.17 -11.74
N ALA A 18 -8.70 6.89 -11.59
CA ALA A 18 -9.83 6.27 -12.27
C ALA A 18 -11.18 6.78 -11.72
N SER A 19 -12.27 6.49 -12.42
CA SER A 19 -13.62 6.81 -11.97
C SER A 19 -13.93 6.13 -10.63
N LEU A 20 -14.70 6.80 -9.77
CA LEU A 20 -15.27 6.18 -8.56
C LEU A 20 -16.26 5.06 -8.88
N VAL A 21 -16.92 5.13 -10.02
CA VAL A 21 -17.78 4.05 -10.51
C VAL A 21 -16.94 3.18 -11.43
N PRO A 22 -16.55 1.97 -10.98
CA PRO A 22 -15.72 1.09 -11.78
C PRO A 22 -16.48 0.61 -13.02
N GLY A 23 -15.86 0.74 -14.20
CA GLY A 23 -16.40 0.21 -15.44
C GLY A 23 -16.09 -1.28 -15.56
N GLY A 24 -17.11 -2.13 -15.57
CA GLY A 24 -16.97 -3.54 -15.93
C GLY A 24 -16.63 -4.51 -14.79
N ASP A 25 -16.41 -4.09 -13.57
CA ASP A 25 -16.23 -4.97 -12.40
C ASP A 25 -17.51 -5.05 -11.59
N SER A 26 -18.26 -6.14 -11.75
CA SER A 26 -19.52 -6.39 -11.01
C SER A 26 -19.29 -6.73 -9.53
N THR A 27 -18.06 -6.93 -9.09
CA THR A 27 -17.73 -7.27 -7.70
C THR A 27 -17.57 -6.03 -6.83
N LEU A 28 -17.44 -4.85 -7.43
CA LEU A 28 -17.23 -3.58 -6.74
C LEU A 28 -18.33 -2.56 -7.12
N LEU A 29 -18.98 -1.99 -6.12
CA LEU A 29 -19.90 -0.87 -6.33
C LEU A 29 -19.14 0.44 -6.60
N PHE A 30 -18.04 0.65 -5.90
CA PHE A 30 -17.18 1.82 -6.02
C PHE A 30 -15.70 1.43 -6.00
N THR A 31 -14.88 2.27 -6.60
CA THR A 31 -13.42 2.19 -6.45
C THR A 31 -13.05 2.50 -5.01
N ASN A 32 -12.61 1.49 -4.27
CA ASN A 32 -12.34 1.55 -2.84
C ASN A 32 -10.85 1.52 -2.48
N ALA A 33 -9.98 1.36 -3.48
CA ALA A 33 -8.52 1.35 -3.31
C ALA A 33 -7.81 1.78 -4.60
N GLY A 34 -6.58 2.28 -4.45
CA GLY A 34 -5.74 2.68 -5.58
C GLY A 34 -5.39 1.54 -6.53
N MET A 35 -5.40 0.31 -6.03
CA MET A 35 -5.11 -0.89 -6.80
C MET A 35 -6.22 -1.26 -7.80
N VAL A 36 -7.46 -0.81 -7.61
CA VAL A 36 -8.61 -1.27 -8.40
C VAL A 36 -8.39 -1.06 -9.91
N GLN A 37 -7.87 0.10 -10.32
CA GLN A 37 -7.59 0.37 -11.73
C GLN A 37 -6.47 -0.49 -12.35
N PHE A 38 -5.69 -1.18 -11.53
CA PHE A 38 -4.58 -2.05 -11.96
C PHE A 38 -4.85 -3.54 -11.68
N LYS A 39 -6.07 -3.91 -11.26
CA LYS A 39 -6.45 -5.28 -10.92
C LYS A 39 -6.10 -6.26 -12.04
N ASP A 40 -6.47 -5.95 -13.27
CA ASP A 40 -6.24 -6.82 -14.42
C ASP A 40 -4.76 -6.92 -14.80
N VAL A 41 -3.95 -5.90 -14.50
CA VAL A 41 -2.50 -5.97 -14.65
C VAL A 41 -1.90 -6.96 -13.65
N PHE A 42 -2.33 -6.92 -12.38
CA PHE A 42 -1.86 -7.86 -11.36
C PHE A 42 -2.34 -9.29 -11.62
N LEU A 43 -3.52 -9.46 -12.23
CA LEU A 43 -4.03 -10.77 -12.64
C LEU A 43 -3.38 -11.28 -13.95
N GLY A 44 -2.58 -10.44 -14.64
CA GLY A 44 -1.93 -10.79 -15.89
C GLY A 44 -2.86 -10.82 -17.11
N THR A 45 -4.08 -10.29 -16.99
CA THR A 45 -5.06 -10.21 -18.08
C THR A 45 -4.98 -8.92 -18.88
N GLU A 46 -4.29 -7.91 -18.36
CA GLU A 46 -4.00 -6.64 -19.03
C GLU A 46 -2.51 -6.33 -18.99
N THR A 47 -2.01 -5.63 -20.01
CA THR A 47 -0.65 -5.08 -20.04
C THR A 47 -0.71 -3.55 -20.17
N ARG A 48 0.21 -2.86 -19.50
CA ARG A 48 0.40 -1.42 -19.61
C ARG A 48 1.73 -1.10 -20.29
N PRO A 49 1.87 0.05 -20.98
CA PRO A 49 3.13 0.44 -21.62
C PRO A 49 4.21 0.91 -20.62
N PHE A 50 4.02 0.64 -19.34
CA PHE A 50 4.93 1.00 -18.25
C PHE A 50 4.95 -0.12 -17.20
N SER A 51 6.08 -0.31 -16.52
CA SER A 51 6.26 -1.25 -15.40
C SER A 51 6.15 -0.60 -14.03
N ARG A 52 6.11 0.74 -13.97
CA ARG A 52 5.98 1.52 -12.72
C ARG A 52 4.90 2.58 -12.89
N ALA A 53 4.03 2.67 -11.92
CA ALA A 53 3.00 3.72 -11.88
C ALA A 53 2.97 4.41 -10.51
N VAL A 54 2.52 5.66 -10.51
CA VAL A 54 2.21 6.42 -9.30
C VAL A 54 0.91 7.17 -9.51
N ASP A 55 0.03 7.14 -8.51
CA ASP A 55 -1.26 7.81 -8.57
C ASP A 55 -1.69 8.41 -7.23
N SER A 56 -2.72 9.24 -7.30
CA SER A 56 -3.56 9.66 -6.17
C SER A 56 -4.99 9.30 -6.56
N GLN A 57 -5.43 8.11 -6.12
CA GLN A 57 -6.72 7.54 -6.48
C GLN A 57 -7.81 8.00 -5.54
N LYS A 58 -8.86 8.60 -6.08
CA LYS A 58 -10.10 8.86 -5.34
C LYS A 58 -10.80 7.56 -5.00
N CYS A 59 -11.12 7.38 -3.72
CA CYS A 59 -11.70 6.15 -3.18
C CYS A 59 -12.98 6.44 -2.40
N LEU A 60 -13.92 5.50 -2.48
CA LEU A 60 -15.17 5.53 -1.72
C LEU A 60 -15.37 4.19 -1.02
N ARG A 61 -15.47 4.20 0.33
CA ARG A 61 -15.68 3.01 1.17
C ARG A 61 -17.03 3.09 1.88
N VAL A 62 -18.06 2.55 1.25
CA VAL A 62 -19.46 2.62 1.73
C VAL A 62 -20.17 1.26 1.72
N SER A 63 -19.49 0.20 1.26
CA SER A 63 -20.09 -1.14 1.19
C SER A 63 -19.03 -2.23 1.00
N GLY A 64 -19.38 -3.49 1.25
CA GLY A 64 -18.51 -4.64 1.07
C GLY A 64 -17.45 -4.79 2.17
N LYS A 65 -16.33 -5.43 1.85
CA LYS A 65 -15.24 -5.73 2.80
C LYS A 65 -14.64 -4.45 3.43
N HIS A 66 -14.60 -3.36 2.68
CA HIS A 66 -14.13 -2.04 3.13
C HIS A 66 -15.32 -1.09 3.29
N ASN A 67 -16.21 -1.40 4.22
CA ASN A 67 -17.34 -0.55 4.56
C ASN A 67 -17.02 0.26 5.83
N ASP A 68 -16.81 1.57 5.65
CA ASP A 68 -16.47 2.47 6.75
C ASP A 68 -17.68 3.25 7.30
N LEU A 69 -18.91 3.00 6.81
CA LEU A 69 -20.11 3.76 7.18
C LEU A 69 -20.40 3.74 8.69
N ASP A 70 -20.15 2.59 9.34
CA ASP A 70 -20.40 2.44 10.77
C ASP A 70 -19.35 3.13 11.65
N THR A 71 -18.20 3.45 11.09
CA THR A 71 -17.05 4.06 11.81
C THR A 71 -16.84 5.52 11.47
N VAL A 72 -17.26 5.97 10.28
CA VAL A 72 -17.16 7.37 9.86
C VAL A 72 -17.90 8.30 10.83
N GLY A 73 -17.19 9.35 11.27
CA GLY A 73 -17.71 10.31 12.25
C GLY A 73 -17.68 9.84 13.71
N ARG A 74 -17.17 8.62 13.97
CA ARG A 74 -16.98 8.07 15.32
C ARG A 74 -15.52 8.01 15.73
N ASP A 75 -14.62 8.11 14.78
CA ASP A 75 -13.17 8.20 14.98
C ASP A 75 -12.56 9.28 14.06
N ASN A 76 -11.25 9.47 14.14
CA ASN A 76 -10.52 10.47 13.37
C ASN A 76 -9.83 9.89 12.12
N THR A 77 -10.00 8.60 11.83
CA THR A 77 -9.22 7.87 10.83
C THR A 77 -10.06 7.35 9.67
N HIS A 78 -11.35 7.05 9.88
CA HIS A 78 -12.21 6.51 8.84
C HIS A 78 -12.99 7.60 8.11
N HIS A 79 -12.81 7.64 6.79
CA HIS A 79 -13.52 8.53 5.87
C HIS A 79 -14.20 7.73 4.77
N THR A 80 -15.44 8.08 4.41
CA THR A 80 -16.15 7.44 3.29
C THR A 80 -15.52 7.78 1.95
N PHE A 81 -15.04 9.02 1.81
CA PHE A 81 -14.34 9.49 0.62
C PHE A 81 -12.94 10.01 1.00
N PHE A 82 -11.92 9.56 0.28
CA PHE A 82 -10.53 9.94 0.48
C PHE A 82 -9.70 9.73 -0.78
N GLU A 83 -8.48 10.24 -0.80
CA GLU A 83 -7.49 9.94 -1.84
C GLU A 83 -6.45 8.98 -1.27
N MET A 84 -6.21 7.88 -2.00
CA MET A 84 -5.16 6.91 -1.69
C MET A 84 -3.96 7.19 -2.58
N LEU A 85 -2.82 7.49 -1.96
CA LEU A 85 -1.54 7.64 -2.64
C LEU A 85 -0.97 6.25 -2.93
N GLY A 86 -0.72 5.95 -4.20
CA GLY A 86 -0.24 4.64 -4.64
C GLY A 86 1.04 4.72 -5.46
N ASN A 87 1.97 3.82 -5.19
CA ASN A 87 3.12 3.53 -6.05
C ASN A 87 3.12 2.04 -6.38
N TRP A 88 3.25 1.72 -7.66
CA TRP A 88 2.97 0.40 -8.20
C TRP A 88 4.16 -0.11 -9.00
N SER A 89 4.52 -1.38 -8.78
CA SER A 89 5.53 -2.11 -9.56
C SER A 89 4.90 -3.33 -10.21
N PHE A 90 4.96 -3.39 -11.52
CA PHE A 90 4.44 -4.50 -12.31
C PHE A 90 5.60 -5.39 -12.78
N GLY A 91 6.12 -6.22 -11.86
CA GLY A 91 7.24 -7.10 -12.12
C GLY A 91 8.59 -6.39 -12.32
N ASP A 92 8.78 -5.21 -11.78
CA ASP A 92 10.01 -4.41 -11.90
C ASP A 92 10.81 -4.42 -10.59
N TYR A 93 10.45 -3.61 -9.61
CA TYR A 93 11.07 -3.62 -8.29
C TYR A 93 10.19 -4.33 -7.26
N PHE A 94 10.77 -4.64 -6.09
CA PHE A 94 10.03 -5.28 -5.00
C PHE A 94 10.38 -4.65 -3.64
N LYS A 95 10.50 -5.45 -2.58
CA LYS A 95 10.59 -5.01 -1.18
C LYS A 95 11.74 -4.04 -0.92
N LYS A 96 12.92 -4.34 -1.47
CA LYS A 96 14.13 -3.55 -1.24
C LYS A 96 13.95 -2.09 -1.61
N GLU A 97 13.54 -1.84 -2.83
CA GLU A 97 13.32 -0.49 -3.35
C GLU A 97 12.10 0.16 -2.69
N ALA A 98 11.00 -0.58 -2.53
CA ALA A 98 9.79 -0.06 -1.91
C ALA A 98 10.05 0.44 -0.49
N ILE A 99 10.76 -0.33 0.34
CA ILE A 99 11.12 0.03 1.71
C ILE A 99 12.08 1.22 1.72
N ALA A 100 13.12 1.18 0.89
CA ALA A 100 14.10 2.27 0.84
C ALA A 100 13.46 3.60 0.41
N TRP A 101 12.61 3.59 -0.62
CA TRP A 101 11.96 4.79 -1.11
C TRP A 101 10.89 5.32 -0.16
N SER A 102 10.13 4.45 0.48
CA SER A 102 9.16 4.88 1.50
C SER A 102 9.86 5.54 2.69
N TRP A 103 10.95 4.95 3.18
CA TRP A 103 11.77 5.53 4.24
C TRP A 103 12.36 6.88 3.85
N GLU A 104 12.92 6.98 2.66
CA GLU A 104 13.47 8.23 2.13
C GLU A 104 12.41 9.31 1.97
N LEU A 105 11.23 8.98 1.43
CA LEU A 105 10.12 9.89 1.26
C LEU A 105 9.68 10.48 2.62
N LEU A 106 9.46 9.61 3.59
CA LEU A 106 8.96 10.02 4.90
C LEU A 106 9.99 10.85 5.66
N THR A 107 11.23 10.38 5.72
CA THR A 107 12.25 10.99 6.60
C THR A 107 12.99 12.17 5.97
N LYS A 108 13.30 12.09 4.66
CA LYS A 108 14.09 13.14 3.99
C LYS A 108 13.23 14.12 3.23
N THR A 109 12.26 13.64 2.45
CA THR A 109 11.44 14.51 1.61
C THR A 109 10.35 15.22 2.41
N TRP A 110 9.67 14.48 3.30
CA TRP A 110 8.63 15.05 4.16
C TRP A 110 9.13 15.48 5.53
N GLY A 111 10.33 15.07 5.94
CA GLY A 111 10.96 15.50 7.17
C GLY A 111 10.27 15.01 8.44
N LEU A 112 9.61 13.85 8.37
CA LEU A 112 9.03 13.23 9.56
C LEU A 112 10.15 12.76 10.49
N ASP A 113 9.90 12.87 11.80
CA ASP A 113 10.85 12.42 12.81
C ASP A 113 10.98 10.88 12.78
N PRO A 114 12.18 10.35 12.44
CA PRO A 114 12.39 8.91 12.41
C PRO A 114 12.14 8.21 13.75
N SER A 115 12.30 8.92 14.86
CA SER A 115 12.07 8.36 16.21
C SER A 115 10.60 8.06 16.49
N ARG A 116 9.70 8.54 15.64
CA ARG A 116 8.25 8.33 15.72
C ARG A 116 7.74 7.35 14.65
N LEU A 117 8.63 6.81 13.82
CA LEU A 117 8.27 5.87 12.76
C LEU A 117 8.50 4.43 13.23
N TYR A 118 7.47 3.62 13.10
CA TYR A 118 7.47 2.18 13.33
C TYR A 118 7.23 1.47 12.01
N ALA A 119 7.79 0.28 11.87
CA ALA A 119 7.48 -0.59 10.75
C ALA A 119 7.04 -1.96 11.25
N SER A 120 6.22 -2.64 10.47
CA SER A 120 5.85 -4.02 10.74
C SER A 120 6.29 -4.94 9.60
N TYR A 121 6.42 -6.23 9.90
CA TYR A 121 6.68 -7.27 8.91
C TYR A 121 5.88 -8.53 9.25
N PHE A 122 5.54 -9.30 8.23
CA PHE A 122 4.70 -10.48 8.37
C PHE A 122 5.42 -11.63 9.07
N VAL A 123 4.78 -12.19 10.10
CA VAL A 123 5.13 -13.47 10.72
C VAL A 123 3.84 -14.28 10.84
N ASP A 124 3.78 -15.44 10.17
CA ASP A 124 2.55 -16.23 10.16
C ASP A 124 2.28 -16.87 11.52
N ASP A 125 1.26 -16.41 12.19
CA ASP A 125 0.76 -16.95 13.46
C ASP A 125 0.06 -18.31 13.31
N GLN A 126 -0.25 -18.74 12.08
CA GLN A 126 -0.84 -20.05 11.77
C GLN A 126 0.18 -21.08 11.27
N GLY A 127 1.41 -20.64 10.98
CA GLY A 127 2.51 -21.52 10.57
C GLY A 127 2.37 -22.14 9.18
N SER A 128 1.52 -21.60 8.32
CA SER A 128 1.28 -22.11 6.95
C SER A 128 2.10 -21.37 5.88
N LEU A 129 2.63 -20.20 6.20
CA LEU A 129 3.48 -19.39 5.34
C LEU A 129 4.80 -19.05 6.02
N PRO A 130 5.88 -18.85 5.25
CA PRO A 130 7.14 -18.38 5.81
C PRO A 130 7.01 -16.93 6.32
N SER A 131 7.75 -16.60 7.37
CA SER A 131 7.94 -15.21 7.82
C SER A 131 8.65 -14.39 6.74
N ASP A 132 8.31 -13.10 6.65
CA ASP A 132 8.95 -12.19 5.70
C ASP A 132 10.27 -11.62 6.26
N ASP A 133 11.26 -12.51 6.40
CA ASP A 133 12.59 -12.13 6.89
C ASP A 133 13.32 -11.18 5.93
N GLU A 134 12.96 -11.18 4.65
CA GLU A 134 13.51 -10.25 3.66
C GLU A 134 13.07 -8.81 3.96
N ALA A 135 11.77 -8.57 4.18
CA ALA A 135 11.28 -7.26 4.59
C ALA A 135 11.92 -6.80 5.91
N ARG A 136 12.03 -7.73 6.89
CA ARG A 136 12.71 -7.46 8.16
C ARG A 136 14.15 -6.97 7.95
N GLN A 137 14.92 -7.64 7.11
CA GLN A 137 16.31 -7.24 6.82
C GLN A 137 16.38 -5.87 6.14
N HIS A 138 15.49 -5.59 5.19
CA HIS A 138 15.45 -4.31 4.49
C HIS A 138 15.09 -3.15 5.42
N TRP A 139 14.19 -3.34 6.38
CA TRP A 139 13.89 -2.32 7.40
C TRP A 139 15.10 -2.05 8.29
N LEU A 140 15.72 -3.09 8.83
CA LEU A 140 16.90 -2.94 9.68
C LEU A 140 18.11 -2.31 8.97
N ALA A 141 18.16 -2.37 7.66
CA ALA A 141 19.19 -1.73 6.85
C ALA A 141 18.94 -0.24 6.55
N GLN A 142 17.75 0.31 6.91
CA GLN A 142 17.48 1.72 6.64
C GLN A 142 18.30 2.65 7.55
N PRO A 143 18.90 3.72 6.98
CA PRO A 143 19.70 4.66 7.76
C PRO A 143 18.88 5.34 8.86
N GLY A 144 19.29 5.19 10.11
CA GLY A 144 18.62 5.81 11.26
C GLY A 144 17.31 5.15 11.68
N PHE A 145 16.99 3.97 11.13
CA PHE A 145 15.86 3.17 11.62
C PHE A 145 16.19 2.56 12.98
N GLU A 146 15.31 2.75 13.95
CA GLU A 146 15.46 2.19 15.30
C GLU A 146 15.01 0.71 15.31
N PRO A 147 15.90 -0.27 15.57
CA PRO A 147 15.53 -1.69 15.51
C PRO A 147 14.39 -2.10 16.43
N THR A 148 14.21 -1.42 17.56
CA THR A 148 13.11 -1.67 18.51
C THR A 148 11.75 -1.21 17.98
N HIS A 149 11.72 -0.41 16.91
CA HIS A 149 10.51 0.02 16.22
C HIS A 149 10.06 -0.93 15.12
N LEU A 150 10.75 -2.08 14.95
CA LEU A 150 10.32 -3.10 14.01
C LEU A 150 9.46 -4.16 14.71
N VAL A 151 8.20 -4.24 14.34
CA VAL A 151 7.17 -5.06 15.00
C VAL A 151 6.76 -6.23 14.12
N GLN A 152 6.51 -7.38 14.73
CA GLN A 152 5.91 -8.53 14.05
C GLN A 152 4.40 -8.36 13.96
N GLY A 153 3.83 -8.64 12.79
CA GLY A 153 2.38 -8.68 12.58
C GLY A 153 1.95 -10.00 11.94
N GLY A 154 0.88 -10.57 12.45
CA GLY A 154 0.29 -11.80 11.94
C GLY A 154 -0.64 -11.56 10.74
N ARG A 155 -1.46 -12.58 10.46
CA ARG A 155 -2.43 -12.51 9.34
C ARG A 155 -3.45 -11.39 9.48
N LYS A 156 -3.81 -11.02 10.67
CA LYS A 156 -4.76 -9.94 10.90
C LYS A 156 -4.20 -8.57 10.51
N ASP A 157 -2.92 -8.34 10.77
CA ASP A 157 -2.30 -7.01 10.67
C ASP A 157 -1.40 -6.86 9.43
N ASN A 158 -0.71 -7.94 9.02
CA ASN A 158 0.26 -7.90 7.94
C ASN A 158 -0.03 -8.89 6.79
N PHE A 159 -1.29 -9.21 6.56
CA PHE A 159 -1.72 -9.97 5.38
C PHE A 159 -2.92 -9.28 4.74
N TRP A 160 -2.75 -8.75 3.54
CA TRP A 160 -3.81 -8.07 2.83
C TRP A 160 -4.48 -8.97 1.80
N GLU A 161 -5.74 -8.70 1.54
CA GLU A 161 -6.55 -9.37 0.53
C GLU A 161 -7.40 -8.34 -0.20
N MET A 162 -7.42 -8.39 -1.52
CA MET A 162 -8.24 -7.48 -2.31
C MET A 162 -9.74 -7.79 -2.17
N ALA A 163 -10.10 -9.07 -2.20
CA ALA A 163 -11.45 -9.60 -2.08
C ALA A 163 -11.39 -11.09 -1.70
N GLU A 164 -12.54 -11.79 -1.63
CA GLU A 164 -12.56 -13.25 -1.43
C GLU A 164 -11.77 -14.02 -2.49
N ASN A 165 -11.77 -13.51 -3.74
CA ASN A 165 -10.97 -14.01 -4.84
C ASN A 165 -10.19 -12.84 -5.47
N GLY A 166 -8.88 -12.96 -5.55
CA GLY A 166 -8.03 -11.93 -6.14
C GLY A 166 -6.63 -11.90 -5.54
N PRO A 167 -5.84 -10.89 -5.88
CA PRO A 167 -4.52 -10.71 -5.30
C PRO A 167 -4.58 -10.60 -3.78
N CYS A 168 -3.67 -11.32 -3.10
CA CYS A 168 -3.49 -11.28 -1.67
C CYS A 168 -2.03 -11.61 -1.33
N GLY A 169 -1.60 -11.27 -0.13
CA GLY A 169 -0.27 -11.65 0.33
C GLY A 169 0.19 -10.96 1.60
N PRO A 170 1.34 -11.39 2.12
CA PRO A 170 2.01 -10.69 3.21
C PRO A 170 2.31 -9.25 2.84
N CYS A 171 2.26 -8.37 3.80
CA CYS A 171 2.62 -6.96 3.64
C CYS A 171 3.51 -6.48 4.80
N SER A 172 4.11 -5.33 4.57
CA SER A 172 4.82 -4.55 5.58
C SER A 172 4.17 -3.18 5.66
N GLU A 173 4.02 -2.64 6.84
CA GLU A 173 3.36 -1.37 7.08
C GLU A 173 4.29 -0.38 7.78
N ILE A 174 4.01 0.91 7.62
CA ILE A 174 4.68 2.00 8.33
C ILE A 174 3.64 2.75 9.15
N HIS A 175 3.97 2.98 10.41
CA HIS A 175 3.12 3.71 11.35
C HIS A 175 3.89 4.93 11.87
N TYR A 176 3.19 6.03 12.03
CA TYR A 176 3.71 7.26 12.63
C TYR A 176 2.95 7.53 13.92
N ASP A 177 3.67 7.57 15.05
CA ASP A 177 3.13 7.83 16.39
C ASP A 177 3.11 9.32 16.74
#